data_cd696ed4b9cbc73886313f8df967097a
#
_entry.id   cd696ed4b9cbc73886313f8df967097a
#
_cell.length_a   1.000
_cell.length_b   1.000
_cell.length_c   1.000
_cell.angle_alpha   90.00
_cell.angle_beta   90.00
_cell.angle_gamma   90.00
#
_symmetry.space_group_name_H-M   'P 1'
#
loop_
_entity.id
_entity.type
_entity.pdbx_description
1 polymer ?
#
loop_
_entity_poly.entity_id
_entity_poly.type
_entity_poly.pdbx_seq_one_letter_code
_entity_poly.pdbx_strand_id
1 'polypeptide(L)'
;MTISIHDACRNGDLEKVRELVSSNPSLVDADDSHNWRPIFHAAIERQVDVVRFLIESGADLAAHDGYALHYAGEVPNNKEIVALLVTYGALDAHVRPGDDLSRQFLAALFLGNDARVRSMLNRHPMLAKTADGRGDYPIHHAARNGDTEIVRLLIDHDADVNVINQRGHTVLYCAGGHGHLDTVRLLLENNADPNVKFTQDGKTLLQWLAQYPDDQRFIKIAQLLT
;
A
#
# COMPACT_ATOMS: atom_id res chain seq x y z
N MET A 1 9.14 25.30 -23.06
CA MET A 1 8.62 25.04 -21.71
C MET A 1 9.68 24.27 -20.95
N THR A 2 10.07 24.74 -19.78
CA THR A 2 11.00 24.01 -18.90
C THR A 2 10.24 22.85 -18.27
N ILE A 3 10.71 21.61 -18.48
CA ILE A 3 10.12 20.41 -17.85
C ILE A 3 10.40 20.49 -16.35
N SER A 4 9.34 20.36 -15.53
CA SER A 4 9.49 20.30 -14.07
C SER A 4 10.12 18.98 -13.64
N ILE A 5 10.71 18.95 -12.42
CA ILE A 5 11.26 17.70 -11.89
C ILE A 5 10.15 16.64 -11.72
N HIS A 6 8.95 17.06 -11.36
CA HIS A 6 7.80 16.14 -11.18
C HIS A 6 7.37 15.50 -12.50
N ASP A 7 7.35 16.29 -13.61
CA ASP A 7 7.04 15.75 -14.92
C ASP A 7 8.15 14.82 -15.44
N ALA A 8 9.42 15.19 -15.22
CA ALA A 8 10.55 14.33 -15.56
C ALA A 8 10.50 13.00 -14.80
N CYS A 9 10.17 13.04 -13.51
CA CYS A 9 9.99 11.83 -12.68
C CYS A 9 8.81 10.97 -13.12
N ARG A 10 7.67 11.59 -13.44
CA ARG A 10 6.48 10.89 -13.96
C ARG A 10 6.77 10.18 -15.28
N ASN A 11 7.52 10.83 -16.17
CA ASN A 11 7.83 10.30 -17.49
C ASN A 11 9.02 9.32 -17.52
N GLY A 12 9.73 9.14 -16.39
CA GLY A 12 10.90 8.28 -16.31
C GLY A 12 12.16 8.86 -16.99
N ASP A 13 12.19 10.17 -17.23
CA ASP A 13 13.32 10.85 -17.86
C ASP A 13 14.47 11.04 -16.86
N LEU A 14 15.22 9.95 -16.63
CA LEU A 14 16.31 9.90 -15.66
C LEU A 14 17.39 10.94 -15.95
N GLU A 15 17.73 11.17 -17.23
CA GLU A 15 18.76 12.14 -17.61
C GLU A 15 18.34 13.55 -17.21
N LYS A 16 17.08 13.91 -17.47
CA LYS A 16 16.54 15.21 -17.07
C LYS A 16 16.45 15.37 -15.54
N VAL A 17 16.07 14.31 -14.83
CA VAL A 17 16.05 14.30 -13.36
C VAL A 17 17.48 14.54 -12.83
N ARG A 18 18.48 13.84 -13.38
CA ARG A 18 19.91 14.04 -13.02
C ARG A 18 20.37 15.48 -13.26
N GLU A 19 20.07 16.04 -14.42
CA GLU A 19 20.40 17.43 -14.77
C GLU A 19 19.81 18.41 -13.75
N LEU A 20 18.50 18.26 -13.47
CA LEU A 20 17.77 19.15 -12.55
C LEU A 20 18.29 19.07 -11.11
N VAL A 21 18.48 17.86 -10.58
CA VAL A 21 19.00 17.66 -9.22
C VAL A 21 20.45 18.12 -9.11
N SER A 22 21.28 17.91 -10.14
CA SER A 22 22.66 18.40 -10.15
C SER A 22 22.76 19.92 -10.15
N SER A 23 21.84 20.61 -10.86
CA SER A 23 21.78 22.05 -10.90
C SER A 23 21.19 22.67 -9.61
N ASN A 24 20.26 21.98 -8.98
CA ASN A 24 19.64 22.38 -7.72
C ASN A 24 19.28 21.14 -6.88
N PRO A 25 20.13 20.72 -5.93
CA PRO A 25 19.89 19.55 -5.08
C PRO A 25 18.60 19.59 -4.27
N SER A 26 18.09 20.78 -3.92
CA SER A 26 16.83 20.89 -3.17
C SER A 26 15.60 20.40 -3.94
N LEU A 27 15.72 20.25 -5.25
CA LEU A 27 14.63 19.70 -6.08
C LEU A 27 14.30 18.25 -5.77
N VAL A 28 15.21 17.51 -5.14
CA VAL A 28 14.97 16.10 -4.76
C VAL A 28 13.72 15.93 -3.89
N ASP A 29 13.43 16.94 -3.06
CA ASP A 29 12.30 16.96 -2.13
C ASP A 29 11.33 18.14 -2.38
N ALA A 30 11.37 18.74 -3.56
CA ALA A 30 10.47 19.84 -3.88
C ALA A 30 9.01 19.36 -3.98
N ASP A 31 8.11 20.03 -3.27
CA ASP A 31 6.68 19.76 -3.37
C ASP A 31 6.07 20.40 -4.64
N ASP A 32 5.14 19.71 -5.29
CA ASP A 32 4.30 20.30 -6.34
C ASP A 32 3.09 21.02 -5.76
N SER A 33 2.18 21.48 -6.61
CA SER A 33 0.94 22.19 -6.22
C SER A 33 -0.02 21.33 -5.37
N HIS A 34 0.19 20.03 -5.29
CA HIS A 34 -0.59 19.05 -4.49
C HIS A 34 0.17 18.57 -3.26
N ASN A 35 1.33 19.17 -2.95
CA ASN A 35 2.28 18.72 -1.94
C ASN A 35 2.81 17.29 -2.21
N TRP A 36 3.03 16.96 -3.47
CA TRP A 36 3.60 15.68 -3.86
C TRP A 36 5.06 15.84 -4.28
N ARG A 37 5.93 14.98 -3.75
CA ARG A 37 7.36 14.99 -4.02
C ARG A 37 7.71 14.24 -5.30
N PRO A 38 8.88 14.49 -5.91
CA PRO A 38 9.34 13.81 -7.13
C PRO A 38 9.31 12.29 -7.01
N ILE A 39 9.73 11.75 -5.86
CA ILE A 39 9.76 10.30 -5.62
C ILE A 39 8.36 9.67 -5.63
N PHE A 40 7.34 10.40 -5.21
CA PHE A 40 5.95 9.95 -5.25
C PHE A 40 5.51 9.72 -6.71
N HIS A 41 5.77 10.69 -7.59
CA HIS A 41 5.43 10.58 -9.02
C HIS A 41 6.17 9.42 -9.69
N ALA A 42 7.47 9.27 -9.41
CA ALA A 42 8.25 8.17 -9.93
C ALA A 42 7.75 6.80 -9.44
N ALA A 43 7.32 6.71 -8.17
CA ALA A 43 6.87 5.47 -7.56
C ALA A 43 5.53 4.97 -8.13
N ILE A 44 4.55 5.86 -8.33
CA ILE A 44 3.25 5.46 -8.92
C ILE A 44 3.37 5.10 -10.39
N GLU A 45 4.25 5.75 -11.13
CA GLU A 45 4.47 5.49 -12.56
C GLU A 45 5.50 4.38 -12.81
N ARG A 46 5.94 3.69 -11.75
CA ARG A 46 6.86 2.55 -11.79
C ARG A 46 8.22 2.86 -12.43
N GLN A 47 8.74 4.05 -12.22
CA GLN A 47 10.01 4.51 -12.77
C GLN A 47 11.17 4.08 -11.86
N VAL A 48 11.54 2.80 -11.90
CA VAL A 48 12.51 2.16 -10.98
C VAL A 48 13.83 2.91 -10.89
N ASP A 49 14.41 3.25 -12.05
CA ASP A 49 15.73 3.92 -12.12
C ASP A 49 15.68 5.33 -11.54
N VAL A 50 14.57 6.05 -11.76
CA VAL A 50 14.34 7.37 -11.19
C VAL A 50 14.16 7.27 -9.68
N VAL A 51 13.37 6.30 -9.18
CA VAL A 51 13.21 6.07 -7.73
C VAL A 51 14.56 5.78 -7.09
N ARG A 52 15.36 4.89 -7.67
CA ARG A 52 16.71 4.56 -7.17
C ARG A 52 17.60 5.80 -7.12
N PHE A 53 17.64 6.59 -8.17
CA PHE A 53 18.45 7.82 -8.22
C PHE A 53 18.00 8.84 -7.17
N LEU A 54 16.70 9.06 -7.00
CA LEU A 54 16.18 9.99 -5.98
C LEU A 54 16.54 9.54 -4.56
N ILE A 55 16.44 8.24 -4.27
CA ILE A 55 16.88 7.66 -3.00
C ILE A 55 18.38 7.91 -2.76
N GLU A 56 19.21 7.60 -3.75
CA GLU A 56 20.67 7.82 -3.69
C GLU A 56 21.03 9.30 -3.56
N SER A 57 20.17 10.19 -4.05
CA SER A 57 20.30 11.65 -3.95
C SER A 57 19.76 12.21 -2.61
N GLY A 58 19.30 11.34 -1.71
CA GLY A 58 18.88 11.71 -0.36
C GLY A 58 17.41 12.12 -0.22
N ALA A 59 16.53 11.66 -1.10
CA ALA A 59 15.09 11.90 -0.98
C ALA A 59 14.56 11.45 0.39
N ASP A 60 13.76 12.30 1.03
CA ASP A 60 13.10 11.98 2.29
C ASP A 60 11.91 11.04 2.07
N LEU A 61 12.12 9.76 2.37
CA LEU A 61 11.15 8.69 2.14
C LEU A 61 10.00 8.68 3.16
N ALA A 62 10.17 9.37 4.29
CA ALA A 62 9.15 9.47 5.34
C ALA A 62 8.22 10.67 5.12
N ALA A 63 8.52 11.53 4.16
CA ALA A 63 7.72 12.71 3.88
C ALA A 63 6.24 12.38 3.62
N HIS A 64 5.37 13.27 4.06
CA HIS A 64 3.91 13.15 3.90
C HIS A 64 3.39 11.78 4.39
N ASP A 65 3.88 11.33 5.54
CA ASP A 65 3.51 10.03 6.15
C ASP A 65 3.80 8.81 5.26
N GLY A 66 4.89 8.85 4.48
CA GLY A 66 5.32 7.73 3.65
C GLY A 66 4.41 7.48 2.44
N TYR A 67 3.83 8.52 1.86
CA TYR A 67 2.95 8.41 0.68
C TYR A 67 3.59 7.62 -0.46
N ALA A 68 4.90 7.79 -0.69
CA ALA A 68 5.58 7.06 -1.74
C ALA A 68 5.43 5.54 -1.61
N LEU A 69 5.63 4.99 -0.40
CA LEU A 69 5.46 3.56 -0.14
C LEU A 69 4.00 3.14 -0.19
N HIS A 70 3.11 3.94 0.43
CA HIS A 70 1.69 3.62 0.47
C HIS A 70 1.11 3.46 -0.94
N TYR A 71 1.29 4.47 -1.80
CA TYR A 71 0.74 4.44 -3.16
C TYR A 71 1.52 3.52 -4.09
N ALA A 72 2.84 3.33 -3.89
CA ALA A 72 3.58 2.31 -4.62
C ALA A 72 3.01 0.90 -4.37
N GLY A 73 2.56 0.62 -3.14
CA GLY A 73 1.92 -0.64 -2.78
C GLY A 73 0.53 -0.82 -3.40
N GLU A 74 -0.16 0.26 -3.78
CA GLU A 74 -1.47 0.20 -4.44
C GLU A 74 -1.37 -0.01 -5.97
N VAL A 75 -0.19 0.19 -6.55
CA VAL A 75 0.04 0.00 -7.99
C VAL A 75 0.32 -1.46 -8.30
N PRO A 76 -0.46 -2.12 -9.17
CA PRO A 76 -0.21 -3.52 -9.55
C PRO A 76 1.19 -3.73 -10.12
N ASN A 77 1.82 -4.86 -9.76
CA ASN A 77 3.16 -5.25 -10.25
C ASN A 77 4.29 -4.25 -9.94
N ASN A 78 4.20 -3.54 -8.82
CA ASN A 78 5.18 -2.52 -8.39
C ASN A 78 6.13 -3.02 -7.28
N LYS A 79 6.28 -4.35 -7.14
CA LYS A 79 7.05 -4.98 -6.04
C LYS A 79 8.50 -4.50 -5.96
N GLU A 80 9.15 -4.20 -7.08
CA GLU A 80 10.54 -3.74 -7.10
C GLU A 80 10.69 -2.36 -6.44
N ILE A 81 9.80 -1.41 -6.74
CA ILE A 81 9.82 -0.08 -6.10
C ILE A 81 9.45 -0.18 -4.62
N VAL A 82 8.44 -1.01 -4.29
CA VAL A 82 8.10 -1.28 -2.89
C VAL A 82 9.32 -1.84 -2.15
N ALA A 83 10.06 -2.79 -2.75
CA ALA A 83 11.27 -3.35 -2.18
C ALA A 83 12.37 -2.28 -1.97
N LEU A 84 12.58 -1.41 -2.94
CA LEU A 84 13.53 -0.30 -2.83
C LEU A 84 13.15 0.63 -1.68
N LEU A 85 11.92 1.14 -1.67
CA LEU A 85 11.44 2.06 -0.64
C LEU A 85 11.56 1.48 0.76
N VAL A 86 11.14 0.20 0.93
CA VAL A 86 11.26 -0.52 2.20
C VAL A 86 12.72 -0.70 2.63
N THR A 87 13.60 -1.09 1.70
CA THR A 87 15.02 -1.33 1.97
C THR A 87 15.71 -0.07 2.47
N TYR A 88 15.35 1.09 1.91
CA TYR A 88 15.94 2.38 2.26
C TYR A 88 15.18 3.17 3.35
N GLY A 89 14.21 2.55 4.02
CA GLY A 89 13.64 3.08 5.26
C GLY A 89 12.30 3.83 5.13
N ALA A 90 11.59 3.71 4.00
CA ALA A 90 10.27 4.35 3.80
C ALA A 90 9.18 3.88 4.79
N LEU A 91 9.47 2.92 5.64
CA LEU A 91 8.53 2.37 6.62
C LEU A 91 8.32 3.25 7.86
N ASP A 92 9.13 4.28 8.06
CA ASP A 92 9.12 5.05 9.31
C ASP A 92 7.76 5.71 9.61
N ALA A 93 7.01 6.08 8.56
CA ALA A 93 5.67 6.63 8.71
C ALA A 93 4.58 5.59 9.03
N HIS A 94 4.83 4.31 8.74
CA HIS A 94 3.89 3.20 8.98
C HIS A 94 4.15 2.48 10.32
N VAL A 95 5.20 2.87 11.04
CA VAL A 95 5.63 2.18 12.26
C VAL A 95 5.64 3.16 13.42
N ARG A 96 5.22 2.69 14.59
CA ARG A 96 5.35 3.48 15.83
C ARG A 96 6.84 3.72 16.12
N PRO A 97 7.25 4.93 16.52
CA PRO A 97 8.63 5.21 16.88
C PRO A 97 9.17 4.18 17.89
N GLY A 98 10.30 3.56 17.57
CA GLY A 98 10.95 2.59 18.44
C GLY A 98 10.54 1.12 18.26
N ASP A 99 9.58 0.81 17.38
CA ASP A 99 9.16 -0.58 17.11
C ASP A 99 9.81 -1.16 15.85
N ASP A 100 11.04 -1.63 16.00
CA ASP A 100 11.79 -2.27 14.90
C ASP A 100 11.15 -3.60 14.44
N LEU A 101 10.45 -4.31 15.32
CA LEU A 101 9.81 -5.58 15.01
C LEU A 101 8.62 -5.38 14.06
N SER A 102 7.75 -4.39 14.36
CA SER A 102 6.63 -4.03 13.47
C SER A 102 7.12 -3.55 12.12
N ARG A 103 8.24 -2.79 12.07
CA ARG A 103 8.88 -2.37 10.83
C ARG A 103 9.29 -3.56 9.97
N GLN A 104 10.02 -4.52 10.56
CA GLN A 104 10.45 -5.73 9.86
C GLN A 104 9.25 -6.56 9.37
N PHE A 105 8.18 -6.62 10.16
CA PHE A 105 6.98 -7.36 9.81
C PHE A 105 6.25 -6.72 8.63
N LEU A 106 6.01 -5.42 8.67
CA LEU A 106 5.41 -4.68 7.55
C LEU A 106 6.27 -4.78 6.29
N ALA A 107 7.60 -4.69 6.42
CA ALA A 107 8.51 -4.92 5.30
C ALA A 107 8.29 -6.30 4.66
N ALA A 108 8.18 -7.35 5.48
CA ALA A 108 7.95 -8.70 4.98
C ALA A 108 6.58 -8.83 4.27
N LEU A 109 5.54 -8.17 4.79
CA LEU A 109 4.22 -8.10 4.16
C LEU A 109 4.26 -7.39 2.81
N PHE A 110 4.85 -6.19 2.74
CA PHE A 110 4.94 -5.43 1.50
C PHE A 110 5.75 -6.13 0.41
N LEU A 111 6.78 -6.88 0.82
CA LEU A 111 7.61 -7.67 -0.10
C LEU A 111 6.99 -9.00 -0.51
N GLY A 112 5.84 -9.38 0.09
CA GLY A 112 5.22 -10.69 -0.15
C GLY A 112 6.12 -11.84 0.29
N ASN A 113 6.88 -11.65 1.39
CA ASN A 113 7.76 -12.68 1.92
C ASN A 113 7.02 -13.56 2.93
N ASP A 114 6.21 -14.48 2.42
CA ASP A 114 5.34 -15.37 3.23
C ASP A 114 6.11 -16.15 4.27
N ALA A 115 7.31 -16.64 3.93
CA ALA A 115 8.13 -17.42 4.86
C ALA A 115 8.55 -16.57 6.06
N ARG A 116 8.94 -15.30 5.82
CA ARG A 116 9.32 -14.38 6.88
C ARG A 116 8.11 -13.95 7.71
N VAL A 117 6.99 -13.63 7.07
CA VAL A 117 5.71 -13.30 7.73
C VAL A 117 5.32 -14.45 8.67
N ARG A 118 5.29 -15.69 8.17
CA ARG A 118 4.99 -16.90 8.96
C ARG A 118 5.95 -17.07 10.14
N SER A 119 7.25 -16.94 9.90
CA SER A 119 8.26 -17.06 10.96
C SER A 119 8.08 -16.02 12.05
N MET A 120 7.74 -14.78 11.67
CA MET A 120 7.54 -13.69 12.63
C MET A 120 6.23 -13.86 13.42
N LEU A 121 5.14 -14.26 12.78
CA LEU A 121 3.85 -14.54 13.44
C LEU A 121 3.95 -15.69 14.44
N ASN A 122 4.68 -16.76 14.10
CA ASN A 122 4.90 -17.89 15.02
C ASN A 122 5.66 -17.48 16.28
N ARG A 123 6.56 -16.51 16.20
CA ARG A 123 7.33 -16.00 17.36
C ARG A 123 6.60 -14.88 18.09
N HIS A 124 5.85 -14.08 17.38
CA HIS A 124 5.21 -12.85 17.85
C HIS A 124 3.78 -12.73 17.30
N PRO A 125 2.82 -13.58 17.79
CA PRO A 125 1.44 -13.61 17.26
C PRO A 125 0.72 -12.25 17.31
N MET A 126 1.07 -11.40 18.27
CA MET A 126 0.48 -10.07 18.41
C MET A 126 0.70 -9.15 17.21
N LEU A 127 1.70 -9.45 16.36
CA LEU A 127 1.91 -8.70 15.12
C LEU A 127 0.69 -8.75 14.20
N ALA A 128 -0.07 -9.85 14.18
CA ALA A 128 -1.31 -9.96 13.40
C ALA A 128 -2.38 -8.93 13.79
N LYS A 129 -2.32 -8.44 15.04
CA LYS A 129 -3.34 -7.56 15.67
C LYS A 129 -2.84 -6.13 15.90
N THR A 130 -1.63 -5.80 15.46
CA THR A 130 -1.00 -4.49 15.73
C THR A 130 -1.22 -3.58 14.52
N ALA A 131 -2.02 -2.53 14.69
CA ALA A 131 -2.20 -1.52 13.67
C ALA A 131 -0.93 -0.68 13.50
N ASP A 132 -0.66 -0.24 12.28
CA ASP A 132 0.40 0.71 11.97
C ASP A 132 0.06 2.15 12.41
N GLY A 133 0.94 3.11 12.11
CA GLY A 133 0.76 4.52 12.47
C GLY A 133 -0.46 5.19 11.79
N ARG A 134 -1.02 4.57 10.75
CA ARG A 134 -2.22 5.02 10.02
C ARG A 134 -3.49 4.27 10.42
N GLY A 135 -3.38 3.35 11.37
CA GLY A 135 -4.48 2.50 11.80
C GLY A 135 -4.81 1.37 10.82
N ASP A 136 -3.97 1.12 9.81
CA ASP A 136 -4.07 -0.08 8.98
C ASP A 136 -3.51 -1.28 9.76
N TYR A 137 -4.30 -2.34 9.85
CA TYR A 137 -3.86 -3.62 10.39
C TYR A 137 -3.15 -4.43 9.28
N PRO A 138 -2.27 -5.39 9.62
CA PRO A 138 -1.59 -6.22 8.63
C PRO A 138 -2.53 -6.87 7.62
N ILE A 139 -3.72 -7.28 8.07
CA ILE A 139 -4.73 -7.88 7.22
C ILE A 139 -5.31 -6.91 6.17
N HIS A 140 -5.33 -5.58 6.44
CA HIS A 140 -5.71 -4.59 5.43
C HIS A 140 -4.68 -4.54 4.30
N HIS A 141 -3.39 -4.55 4.64
CA HIS A 141 -2.31 -4.54 3.65
C HIS A 141 -2.33 -5.82 2.79
N ALA A 142 -2.41 -6.99 3.41
CA ALA A 142 -2.48 -8.27 2.71
C ALA A 142 -3.73 -8.36 1.80
N ALA A 143 -4.89 -7.89 2.29
CA ALA A 143 -6.13 -7.89 1.52
C ALA A 143 -6.09 -6.92 0.32
N ARG A 144 -5.50 -5.75 0.49
CA ARG A 144 -5.29 -4.75 -0.58
C ARG A 144 -4.37 -5.28 -1.67
N ASN A 145 -3.34 -6.04 -1.31
CA ASN A 145 -2.40 -6.65 -2.25
C ASN A 145 -2.94 -7.93 -2.92
N GLY A 146 -4.04 -8.50 -2.40
CA GLY A 146 -4.58 -9.76 -2.87
C GLY A 146 -3.76 -10.98 -2.45
N ASP A 147 -2.92 -10.85 -1.42
CA ASP A 147 -2.07 -11.92 -0.89
C ASP A 147 -2.91 -12.88 -0.03
N THR A 148 -3.74 -13.71 -0.68
CA THR A 148 -4.74 -14.57 -0.03
C THR A 148 -4.11 -15.52 1.00
N GLU A 149 -2.90 -16.04 0.75
CA GLU A 149 -2.20 -16.90 1.69
C GLU A 149 -1.74 -16.14 2.95
N ILE A 150 -1.29 -14.90 2.80
CA ILE A 150 -0.96 -14.06 3.97
C ILE A 150 -2.24 -13.70 4.75
N VAL A 151 -3.34 -13.39 4.07
CA VAL A 151 -4.64 -13.15 4.73
C VAL A 151 -5.04 -14.38 5.55
N ARG A 152 -4.96 -15.59 4.98
CA ARG A 152 -5.23 -16.84 5.70
C ARG A 152 -4.34 -16.99 6.92
N LEU A 153 -3.04 -16.78 6.74
CA LEU A 153 -2.06 -16.88 7.82
C LEU A 153 -2.35 -15.89 8.96
N LEU A 154 -2.75 -14.66 8.65
CA LEU A 154 -3.13 -13.67 9.65
C LEU A 154 -4.40 -14.09 10.41
N ILE A 155 -5.39 -14.65 9.71
CA ILE A 155 -6.62 -15.20 10.34
C ILE A 155 -6.26 -16.35 11.26
N ASP A 156 -5.38 -17.28 10.86
CA ASP A 156 -4.88 -18.39 11.67
C ASP A 156 -4.16 -17.91 12.96
N HIS A 157 -3.71 -16.64 12.99
CA HIS A 157 -3.13 -15.98 14.16
C HIS A 157 -4.10 -14.97 14.79
N ASP A 158 -5.39 -15.24 14.70
CA ASP A 158 -6.51 -14.48 15.28
C ASP A 158 -6.58 -13.01 14.84
N ALA A 159 -6.19 -12.66 13.62
CA ALA A 159 -6.52 -11.35 13.06
C ALA A 159 -8.04 -11.24 12.90
N ASP A 160 -8.60 -10.13 13.35
CA ASP A 160 -10.03 -9.87 13.18
C ASP A 160 -10.29 -9.41 11.72
N VAL A 161 -11.12 -10.16 11.00
CA VAL A 161 -11.49 -9.88 9.61
C VAL A 161 -12.42 -8.67 9.47
N ASN A 162 -13.01 -8.20 10.58
CA ASN A 162 -13.96 -7.08 10.62
C ASN A 162 -13.35 -5.78 11.15
N VAL A 163 -12.03 -5.72 11.35
CA VAL A 163 -11.38 -4.47 11.75
C VAL A 163 -11.58 -3.39 10.70
N ILE A 164 -11.68 -2.15 11.17
CA ILE A 164 -11.84 -0.95 10.34
C ILE A 164 -10.65 -0.03 10.62
N ASN A 165 -10.00 0.46 9.57
CA ASN A 165 -8.89 1.40 9.71
C ASN A 165 -9.36 2.84 9.98
N GLN A 166 -8.43 3.77 10.22
CA GLN A 166 -8.75 5.17 10.48
C GLN A 166 -9.46 5.88 9.32
N ARG A 167 -9.38 5.35 8.10
CA ARG A 167 -10.10 5.87 6.92
C ARG A 167 -11.54 5.32 6.82
N GLY A 168 -11.94 4.45 7.72
CA GLY A 168 -13.22 3.77 7.70
C GLY A 168 -13.26 2.56 6.76
N HIS A 169 -12.13 2.13 6.20
CA HIS A 169 -12.11 0.98 5.29
C HIS A 169 -12.13 -0.34 6.06
N THR A 170 -12.98 -1.26 5.63
CA THR A 170 -12.99 -2.65 6.09
C THR A 170 -11.95 -3.47 5.32
N VAL A 171 -11.54 -4.61 5.86
CA VAL A 171 -10.67 -5.58 5.17
C VAL A 171 -11.34 -6.07 3.88
N LEU A 172 -12.65 -6.32 3.93
CA LEU A 172 -13.44 -6.74 2.77
C LEU A 172 -13.44 -5.69 1.65
N TYR A 173 -13.52 -4.40 2.00
CA TYR A 173 -13.36 -3.32 1.02
C TYR A 173 -11.95 -3.28 0.43
N CYS A 174 -10.90 -3.47 1.25
CA CYS A 174 -9.53 -3.50 0.75
C CYS A 174 -9.33 -4.59 -0.32
N ALA A 175 -9.89 -5.78 -0.12
CA ALA A 175 -9.83 -6.85 -1.12
C ALA A 175 -10.74 -6.57 -2.32
N GLY A 176 -12.00 -6.26 -2.09
CA GLY A 176 -13.03 -6.12 -3.12
C GLY A 176 -12.83 -4.89 -4.01
N GLY A 177 -12.45 -3.77 -3.43
CA GLY A 177 -12.16 -2.53 -4.15
C GLY A 177 -10.94 -2.62 -5.09
N HIS A 178 -10.04 -3.58 -4.85
CA HIS A 178 -8.90 -3.88 -5.72
C HIS A 178 -9.14 -5.09 -6.65
N GLY A 179 -10.29 -5.73 -6.56
CA GLY A 179 -10.70 -6.80 -7.48
C GLY A 179 -10.16 -8.19 -7.12
N HIS A 180 -9.78 -8.42 -5.87
CA HIS A 180 -9.18 -9.68 -5.41
C HIS A 180 -10.23 -10.72 -4.99
N LEU A 181 -10.80 -11.41 -5.98
CA LEU A 181 -11.94 -12.34 -5.81
C LEU A 181 -11.68 -13.44 -4.78
N ASP A 182 -10.51 -14.08 -4.82
CA ASP A 182 -10.18 -15.20 -3.92
C ASP A 182 -10.01 -14.73 -2.48
N THR A 183 -9.44 -13.53 -2.29
CA THR A 183 -9.33 -12.92 -0.97
C THR A 183 -10.70 -12.52 -0.42
N VAL A 184 -11.59 -11.96 -1.25
CA VAL A 184 -12.99 -11.69 -0.86
C VAL A 184 -13.69 -12.96 -0.42
N ARG A 185 -13.57 -14.06 -1.18
CA ARG A 185 -14.15 -15.36 -0.83
C ARG A 185 -13.65 -15.85 0.53
N LEU A 186 -12.32 -15.83 0.73
CA LEU A 186 -11.71 -16.24 1.99
C LEU A 186 -12.24 -15.41 3.18
N LEU A 187 -12.35 -14.10 3.02
CA LEU A 187 -12.85 -13.22 4.07
C LEU A 187 -14.32 -13.52 4.42
N LEU A 188 -15.18 -13.74 3.42
CA LEU A 188 -16.58 -14.11 3.64
C LEU A 188 -16.71 -15.48 4.33
N GLU A 189 -15.90 -16.47 3.94
CA GLU A 189 -15.83 -17.78 4.59
C GLU A 189 -15.41 -17.68 6.07
N ASN A 190 -14.72 -16.60 6.45
CA ASN A 190 -14.30 -16.30 7.81
C ASN A 190 -15.15 -15.21 8.49
N ASN A 191 -16.41 -15.06 8.06
CA ASN A 191 -17.41 -14.17 8.64
C ASN A 191 -17.11 -12.67 8.53
N ALA A 192 -16.46 -12.22 7.46
CA ALA A 192 -16.41 -10.81 7.16
C ALA A 192 -17.82 -10.29 6.84
N ASP A 193 -18.24 -9.20 7.48
CA ASP A 193 -19.57 -8.63 7.28
C ASP A 193 -19.60 -7.76 5.98
N PRO A 194 -20.37 -8.18 4.95
CA PRO A 194 -20.48 -7.44 3.70
C PRO A 194 -21.33 -6.18 3.79
N ASN A 195 -22.08 -6.00 4.89
CA ASN A 195 -23.03 -4.91 5.08
C ASN A 195 -22.42 -3.68 5.76
N VAL A 196 -21.17 -3.74 6.17
CA VAL A 196 -20.49 -2.60 6.78
C VAL A 196 -20.40 -1.45 5.78
N LYS A 197 -20.83 -0.27 6.21
CA LYS A 197 -20.74 0.96 5.45
C LYS A 197 -19.36 1.58 5.69
N PHE A 198 -18.55 1.72 4.64
CA PHE A 198 -17.15 2.14 4.77
C PHE A 198 -16.85 3.50 4.11
N THR A 199 -17.79 4.06 3.34
CA THR A 199 -17.62 5.35 2.68
C THR A 199 -18.26 6.48 3.50
N GLN A 200 -17.83 7.72 3.27
CA GLN A 200 -18.45 8.90 3.91
C GLN A 200 -19.92 9.07 3.52
N ASP A 201 -20.32 8.61 2.33
CA ASP A 201 -21.70 8.58 1.84
C ASP A 201 -22.47 7.32 2.29
N GLY A 202 -21.88 6.51 3.18
CA GLY A 202 -22.50 5.37 3.84
C GLY A 202 -22.82 4.18 2.93
N LYS A 203 -21.99 3.93 1.91
CA LYS A 203 -22.14 2.78 1.01
C LYS A 203 -21.51 1.51 1.57
N THR A 204 -22.15 0.38 1.29
CA THR A 204 -21.55 -0.95 1.43
C THR A 204 -20.65 -1.27 0.23
N LEU A 205 -19.83 -2.35 0.34
CA LEU A 205 -18.99 -2.78 -0.79
C LEU A 205 -19.83 -3.08 -2.03
N LEU A 206 -20.95 -3.77 -1.91
CA LEU A 206 -21.85 -4.06 -3.03
C LEU A 206 -22.35 -2.78 -3.72
N GLN A 207 -22.77 -1.79 -2.94
CA GLN A 207 -23.23 -0.51 -3.48
C GLN A 207 -22.11 0.30 -4.15
N TRP A 208 -20.89 0.16 -3.66
CA TRP A 208 -19.73 0.80 -4.27
C TRP A 208 -19.36 0.12 -5.61
N LEU A 209 -19.31 -1.22 -5.64
CA LEU A 209 -19.01 -1.99 -6.86
C LEU A 209 -20.02 -1.73 -7.99
N ALA A 210 -21.30 -1.48 -7.65
CA ALA A 210 -22.35 -1.16 -8.61
C ALA A 210 -22.08 0.12 -9.45
N GLN A 211 -21.12 0.94 -9.06
CA GLN A 211 -20.69 2.12 -9.83
C GLN A 211 -19.79 1.75 -11.04
N TYR A 212 -19.32 0.49 -11.11
CA TYR A 212 -18.43 -0.02 -12.15
C TYR A 212 -19.04 -1.24 -12.85
N PRO A 213 -20.18 -1.06 -13.57
CA PRO A 213 -20.99 -2.17 -14.09
C PRO A 213 -20.29 -2.99 -15.18
N ASP A 214 -19.24 -2.46 -15.81
CA ASP A 214 -18.53 -3.12 -16.91
C ASP A 214 -17.24 -3.82 -16.47
N ASP A 215 -16.80 -3.66 -15.21
CA ASP A 215 -15.60 -4.31 -14.71
C ASP A 215 -15.91 -5.75 -14.28
N GLN A 216 -15.38 -6.71 -15.07
CA GLN A 216 -15.60 -8.14 -14.85
C GLN A 216 -15.12 -8.66 -13.49
N ARG A 217 -14.09 -8.01 -12.89
CA ARG A 217 -13.62 -8.37 -11.56
C ARG A 217 -14.66 -8.02 -10.51
N PHE A 218 -15.23 -6.82 -10.62
CA PHE A 218 -16.23 -6.31 -9.69
C PHE A 218 -17.58 -7.01 -9.83
N ILE A 219 -17.98 -7.39 -11.06
CA ILE A 219 -19.18 -8.21 -11.29
C ILE A 219 -19.08 -9.54 -10.53
N LYS A 220 -17.94 -10.25 -10.65
CA LYS A 220 -17.75 -11.53 -9.95
C LYS A 220 -17.77 -11.36 -8.42
N ILE A 221 -17.19 -10.29 -7.90
CA ILE A 221 -17.20 -10.00 -6.47
C ILE A 221 -18.63 -9.66 -6.01
N ALA A 222 -19.35 -8.83 -6.75
CA ALA A 222 -20.73 -8.47 -6.43
C ALA A 222 -21.64 -9.72 -6.34
N GLN A 223 -21.42 -10.73 -7.18
CA GLN A 223 -22.13 -12.01 -7.13
C GLN A 223 -21.85 -12.84 -5.86
N LEU A 224 -20.71 -12.62 -5.19
CA LEU A 224 -20.42 -13.28 -3.90
C LEU A 224 -21.10 -12.57 -2.72
N LEU A 225 -21.48 -11.30 -2.90
CA LEU A 225 -22.04 -10.46 -1.84
C LEU A 225 -23.58 -10.46 -1.82
N THR A 226 -24.20 -11.17 -2.76
CA THR A 226 -25.66 -11.32 -2.90
C THR A 226 -26.13 -12.68 -2.41
#